data_94264386ed50ba6b3192bfeab6ec1d7a
#
_entry.id   94264386ed50ba6b3192bfeab6ec1d7a
#
_cell.length_a   1.000
_cell.length_b   1.000
_cell.length_c   1.000
_cell.angle_alpha   90.00
_cell.angle_beta   90.00
_cell.angle_gamma   90.00
#
_symmetry.space_group_name_H-M   'P 1'
#
loop_
_entity.id
_entity.type
_entity.pdbx_description
1 polymer ?
#
loop_
_entity_poly.entity_id
_entity_poly.type
_entity_poly.pdbx_seq_one_letter_code
_entity_poly.pdbx_strand_id
1 'polypeptide(L)'
;FNGAYVLANDDKPNEKFKKYDNVGQSYEDHSKVLMASRYQKYVGNLSPDDYRGWAAGIKKGGYATASNYVSTIVGVIEGSNLQKYDQMVMEQMNREGRQFGTASNPLKAGASTSPSSNSKLKSTGMDLPQGEYSMPVKRDSFMLITSSYGPRKDPMDRSKTQVHHGIDIKTNGDVVLATENNGTVVAVNHNTNTGGGKTVTVEYARPDGSKTQVQYMHLSQIDVKKGDTVQAGQKLGMSGNTGSRTTGEHLHFGVINISSEGKQQWVNPAAYLAEINQ
;
A
#
# COMPACT_ATOMS: atom_id res chain seq x y z
N PHE A 1 -25.54 16.86 -4.00
CA PHE A 1 -25.65 15.40 -4.19
C PHE A 1 -26.73 14.83 -3.26
N ASN A 2 -27.38 13.75 -3.70
CA ASN A 2 -28.37 13.02 -2.89
C ASN A 2 -27.62 11.86 -2.20
N GLY A 3 -27.49 11.88 -0.88
CA GLY A 3 -26.82 10.82 -0.12
C GLY A 3 -26.38 11.27 1.27
N ALA A 4 -25.78 10.34 2.02
CA ALA A 4 -25.21 10.64 3.32
C ALA A 4 -24.06 11.66 3.21
N TYR A 5 -23.98 12.58 4.15
CA TYR A 5 -22.94 13.61 4.18
C TYR A 5 -22.48 13.87 5.62
N VAL A 6 -21.30 14.46 5.73
CA VAL A 6 -20.79 15.06 6.96
C VAL A 6 -20.65 16.57 6.75
N LEU A 7 -20.80 17.35 7.82
CA LEU A 7 -20.51 18.77 7.80
C LEU A 7 -19.08 18.98 8.26
N ALA A 8 -18.30 19.74 7.52
CA ALA A 8 -16.95 20.16 7.88
C ALA A 8 -16.73 21.61 7.44
N ASN A 9 -15.73 22.25 8.03
CA ASN A 9 -15.30 23.57 7.64
C ASN A 9 -14.17 23.43 6.62
N ASP A 10 -14.33 24.05 5.44
CA ASP A 10 -13.31 24.16 4.42
C ASP A 10 -13.27 25.61 3.92
N ASP A 11 -13.59 25.91 2.67
CA ASP A 11 -13.70 27.30 2.18
C ASP A 11 -14.79 28.09 2.90
N LYS A 12 -15.83 27.40 3.36
CA LYS A 12 -16.95 27.94 4.16
C LYS A 12 -17.26 27.07 5.36
N PRO A 13 -17.81 27.63 6.43
CA PRO A 13 -18.29 26.85 7.56
C PRO A 13 -19.46 25.94 7.17
N ASN A 14 -19.49 24.74 7.76
CA ASN A 14 -20.57 23.76 7.61
C ASN A 14 -20.84 23.31 6.16
N GLU A 15 -19.82 23.17 5.35
CA GLU A 15 -19.96 22.60 4.01
C GLU A 15 -20.30 21.11 4.07
N LYS A 16 -21.10 20.65 3.10
CA LYS A 16 -21.50 19.25 2.99
C LYS A 16 -20.48 18.46 2.22
N PHE A 17 -19.84 17.51 2.89
CA PHE A 17 -18.93 16.53 2.28
C PHE A 17 -19.65 15.19 2.16
N LYS A 18 -19.59 14.57 0.98
CA LYS A 18 -20.18 13.27 0.74
C LYS A 18 -19.54 12.23 1.67
N LYS A 19 -20.39 11.50 2.39
CA LYS A 19 -19.94 10.39 3.25
C LYS A 19 -19.93 9.11 2.43
N TYR A 20 -18.83 8.36 2.53
CA TYR A 20 -18.67 7.05 1.91
C TYR A 20 -18.58 5.97 3.00
N ASP A 21 -19.01 4.75 2.68
CA ASP A 21 -18.96 3.62 3.60
C ASP A 21 -17.52 3.11 3.76
N ASN A 22 -16.71 3.31 2.72
CA ASN A 22 -15.28 2.95 2.72
C ASN A 22 -14.49 3.85 1.76
N VAL A 23 -13.17 3.80 1.88
CA VAL A 23 -12.24 4.60 1.09
C VAL A 23 -12.29 4.23 -0.40
N GLY A 24 -12.53 2.96 -0.75
CA GLY A 24 -12.67 2.50 -2.14
C GLY A 24 -13.78 3.24 -2.88
N GLN A 25 -14.96 3.36 -2.26
CA GLN A 25 -16.09 4.14 -2.82
C GLN A 25 -15.71 5.60 -3.06
N SER A 26 -14.91 6.21 -2.17
CA SER A 26 -14.43 7.58 -2.34
C SER A 26 -13.50 7.70 -3.56
N TYR A 27 -12.59 6.77 -3.76
CA TYR A 27 -11.70 6.75 -4.93
C TYR A 27 -12.45 6.49 -6.24
N GLU A 28 -13.42 5.57 -6.24
CA GLU A 28 -14.26 5.33 -7.42
C GLU A 28 -15.05 6.57 -7.81
N ASP A 29 -15.65 7.27 -6.83
CA ASP A 29 -16.41 8.48 -7.08
C ASP A 29 -15.51 9.63 -7.56
N HIS A 30 -14.34 9.79 -6.95
CA HIS A 30 -13.31 10.73 -7.40
C HIS A 30 -12.88 10.45 -8.85
N SER A 31 -12.66 9.19 -9.20
CA SER A 31 -12.33 8.80 -10.59
C SER A 31 -13.45 9.18 -11.56
N LYS A 32 -14.73 8.99 -11.17
CA LYS A 32 -15.89 9.43 -11.98
C LYS A 32 -15.93 10.95 -12.14
N VAL A 33 -15.57 11.72 -11.11
CA VAL A 33 -15.47 13.18 -11.22
C VAL A 33 -14.45 13.57 -12.27
N LEU A 34 -13.28 12.93 -12.29
CA LEU A 34 -12.23 13.20 -13.28
C LEU A 34 -12.61 12.80 -14.71
N MET A 35 -13.59 11.91 -14.88
CA MET A 35 -14.14 11.53 -16.20
C MET A 35 -15.11 12.58 -16.77
N ALA A 36 -15.48 13.63 -16.04
CA ALA A 36 -16.34 14.68 -16.52
C ALA A 36 -15.72 15.40 -17.75
N SER A 37 -16.56 15.77 -18.72
CA SER A 37 -16.13 16.37 -20.01
C SER A 37 -15.28 17.64 -19.82
N ARG A 38 -15.51 18.40 -18.77
CA ARG A 38 -14.72 19.59 -18.43
C ARG A 38 -13.23 19.29 -18.20
N TYR A 39 -12.89 18.09 -17.69
CA TYR A 39 -11.51 17.64 -17.52
C TYR A 39 -11.04 16.88 -18.74
N GLN A 40 -11.88 16.00 -19.29
CA GLN A 40 -11.52 15.10 -20.38
C GLN A 40 -11.06 15.84 -21.65
N LYS A 41 -11.57 17.03 -21.93
CA LYS A 41 -11.08 17.89 -23.04
C LYS A 41 -9.59 18.29 -22.88
N TYR A 42 -9.03 18.23 -21.68
CA TYR A 42 -7.63 18.60 -21.42
C TYR A 42 -6.74 17.39 -21.17
N VAL A 43 -7.30 16.28 -20.67
CA VAL A 43 -6.50 15.10 -20.29
C VAL A 43 -6.80 13.87 -21.13
N GLY A 44 -7.89 13.86 -21.89
CA GLY A 44 -8.38 12.68 -22.60
C GLY A 44 -7.45 12.08 -23.66
N ASN A 45 -6.46 12.84 -24.12
CA ASN A 45 -5.45 12.39 -25.08
C ASN A 45 -4.05 12.25 -24.48
N LEU A 46 -3.92 12.46 -23.16
CA LEU A 46 -2.63 12.31 -22.48
C LEU A 46 -2.35 10.82 -22.22
N SER A 47 -1.07 10.48 -22.23
CA SER A 47 -0.64 9.16 -21.76
C SER A 47 -0.97 9.02 -20.26
N PRO A 48 -1.35 7.82 -19.79
CA PRO A 48 -1.62 7.58 -18.37
C PRO A 48 -0.46 7.93 -17.43
N ASP A 49 0.78 7.81 -17.90
CA ASP A 49 2.00 8.13 -17.16
C ASP A 49 2.41 9.61 -17.25
N ASP A 50 1.72 10.43 -18.04
CA ASP A 50 1.94 11.89 -18.07
C ASP A 50 1.27 12.58 -16.88
N TYR A 51 1.68 12.23 -15.66
CA TYR A 51 1.11 12.81 -14.43
C TYR A 51 1.23 14.35 -14.38
N ARG A 52 2.23 14.93 -15.04
CA ARG A 52 2.39 16.41 -15.12
C ARG A 52 1.31 17.03 -15.98
N GLY A 53 1.08 16.47 -17.17
CA GLY A 53 0.00 16.85 -18.05
C GLY A 53 -1.37 16.65 -17.42
N TRP A 54 -1.56 15.52 -16.73
CA TRP A 54 -2.79 15.24 -15.96
C TRP A 54 -3.06 16.29 -14.90
N ALA A 55 -2.08 16.61 -14.03
CA ALA A 55 -2.23 17.61 -12.98
C ALA A 55 -2.55 19.01 -13.58
N ALA A 56 -1.87 19.40 -14.66
CA ALA A 56 -2.13 20.66 -15.34
C ALA A 56 -3.51 20.71 -16.01
N GLY A 57 -3.91 19.64 -16.69
CA GLY A 57 -5.19 19.52 -17.37
C GLY A 57 -6.38 19.54 -16.41
N ILE A 58 -6.28 18.83 -15.29
CA ILE A 58 -7.31 18.81 -14.23
C ILE A 58 -7.46 20.20 -13.61
N LYS A 59 -6.34 20.87 -13.30
CA LYS A 59 -6.37 22.27 -12.82
C LYS A 59 -7.06 23.19 -13.84
N LYS A 60 -6.68 23.08 -15.11
CA LYS A 60 -7.28 23.88 -16.21
C LYS A 60 -8.78 23.61 -16.36
N GLY A 61 -9.24 22.40 -16.05
CA GLY A 61 -10.65 22.03 -15.98
C GLY A 61 -11.39 22.57 -14.75
N GLY A 62 -10.71 23.32 -13.86
CA GLY A 62 -11.32 23.96 -12.68
C GLY A 62 -11.44 23.05 -11.47
N TYR A 63 -10.57 22.02 -11.35
CA TYR A 63 -10.56 21.14 -10.17
C TYR A 63 -10.04 21.85 -8.91
N ALA A 64 -9.06 22.72 -9.06
CA ALA A 64 -8.42 23.44 -7.97
C ALA A 64 -8.14 24.89 -8.34
N THR A 65 -8.35 25.80 -7.39
CA THR A 65 -8.10 27.26 -7.52
C THR A 65 -6.67 27.64 -7.12
N ALA A 66 -6.03 26.84 -6.24
CA ALA A 66 -4.69 27.11 -5.72
C ALA A 66 -3.66 27.24 -6.85
N SER A 67 -2.87 28.32 -6.84
CA SER A 67 -1.86 28.59 -7.87
C SER A 67 -0.79 27.51 -7.92
N ASN A 68 -0.41 26.96 -6.78
CA ASN A 68 0.62 25.92 -6.60
C ASN A 68 0.10 24.48 -6.73
N TYR A 69 -1.17 24.25 -7.08
CA TYR A 69 -1.74 22.89 -7.15
C TYR A 69 -0.89 21.92 -7.97
N VAL A 70 -0.51 22.32 -9.19
CA VAL A 70 0.28 21.44 -10.07
C VAL A 70 1.64 21.11 -9.48
N SER A 71 2.37 22.12 -8.99
CA SER A 71 3.71 21.91 -8.39
C SER A 71 3.62 21.06 -7.11
N THR A 72 2.57 21.22 -6.33
CA THR A 72 2.35 20.42 -5.11
C THR A 72 2.10 18.95 -5.46
N ILE A 73 1.18 18.65 -6.39
CA ILE A 73 0.88 17.28 -6.82
C ILE A 73 2.09 16.62 -7.46
N VAL A 74 2.77 17.31 -8.39
CA VAL A 74 4.00 16.82 -9.03
C VAL A 74 5.08 16.57 -8.00
N GLY A 75 5.27 17.48 -7.04
CA GLY A 75 6.26 17.32 -5.96
C GLY A 75 5.98 16.11 -5.07
N VAL A 76 4.71 15.81 -4.78
CA VAL A 76 4.33 14.57 -4.03
C VAL A 76 4.63 13.31 -4.85
N ILE A 77 4.24 13.30 -6.13
CA ILE A 77 4.48 12.15 -7.01
C ILE A 77 5.97 11.86 -7.13
N GLU A 78 6.78 12.87 -7.38
CA GLU A 78 8.22 12.72 -7.56
C GLU A 78 8.96 12.46 -6.25
N GLY A 79 8.63 13.21 -5.21
CA GLY A 79 9.24 13.04 -3.88
C GLY A 79 8.97 11.68 -3.26
N SER A 80 7.85 11.03 -3.62
CA SER A 80 7.48 9.69 -3.19
C SER A 80 7.76 8.61 -4.25
N ASN A 81 8.33 8.99 -5.40
CA ASN A 81 8.62 8.10 -6.53
C ASN A 81 7.39 7.29 -6.99
N LEU A 82 6.20 7.94 -7.03
CA LEU A 82 4.95 7.25 -7.36
C LEU A 82 4.84 6.90 -8.86
N GLN A 83 5.48 7.65 -9.74
CA GLN A 83 5.49 7.42 -11.19
C GLN A 83 6.01 6.03 -11.58
N LYS A 84 6.78 5.37 -10.71
CA LYS A 84 7.23 3.99 -10.95
C LYS A 84 6.08 2.99 -11.05
N TYR A 85 4.97 3.26 -10.37
CA TYR A 85 3.80 2.37 -10.41
C TYR A 85 3.09 2.46 -11.76
N ASP A 86 3.02 3.65 -12.36
CA ASP A 86 2.50 3.82 -13.71
C ASP A 86 3.38 3.06 -14.71
N GLN A 87 4.71 3.15 -14.58
CA GLN A 87 5.65 2.40 -15.41
C GLN A 87 5.46 0.88 -15.27
N MET A 88 5.31 0.39 -14.03
CA MET A 88 5.08 -1.03 -13.77
C MET A 88 3.78 -1.52 -14.44
N VAL A 89 2.69 -0.75 -14.33
CA VAL A 89 1.41 -1.09 -14.95
C VAL A 89 1.52 -1.05 -16.48
N MET A 90 2.20 -0.06 -17.04
CA MET A 90 2.42 0.03 -18.50
C MET A 90 3.27 -1.13 -19.02
N GLU A 91 4.33 -1.51 -18.32
CA GLU A 91 5.14 -2.67 -18.66
C GLU A 91 4.33 -3.97 -18.58
N GLN A 92 3.49 -4.13 -17.58
CA GLN A 92 2.60 -5.28 -17.46
C GLN A 92 1.62 -5.34 -18.62
N MET A 93 0.95 -4.22 -18.93
CA MET A 93 -0.01 -4.17 -20.04
C MET A 93 0.66 -4.46 -21.40
N ASN A 94 1.86 -3.94 -21.63
CA ASN A 94 2.63 -4.23 -22.83
C ASN A 94 2.98 -5.73 -22.94
N ARG A 95 3.32 -6.37 -21.84
CA ARG A 95 3.57 -7.83 -21.80
C ARG A 95 2.32 -8.65 -22.09
N GLU A 96 1.16 -8.18 -21.64
CA GLU A 96 -0.14 -8.81 -21.86
C GLU A 96 -0.74 -8.49 -23.24
N GLY A 97 -0.04 -7.72 -24.09
CA GLY A 97 -0.55 -7.24 -25.37
C GLY A 97 -1.76 -6.31 -25.25
N ARG A 98 -1.96 -5.73 -24.08
CA ARG A 98 -3.02 -4.75 -23.80
C ARG A 98 -2.50 -3.35 -24.04
N GLN A 99 -3.37 -2.47 -24.55
CA GLN A 99 -3.06 -1.05 -24.70
C GLN A 99 -3.93 -0.23 -23.78
N PHE A 100 -3.37 0.83 -23.23
CA PHE A 100 -4.17 1.82 -22.53
C PHE A 100 -5.13 2.48 -23.51
N GLY A 101 -6.41 2.49 -23.14
CA GLY A 101 -7.38 3.36 -23.78
C GLY A 101 -7.09 4.81 -23.41
N THR A 102 -7.27 5.73 -24.33
CA THR A 102 -7.42 7.13 -23.99
C THR A 102 -8.85 7.37 -23.47
N ALA A 103 -9.08 8.47 -22.76
CA ALA A 103 -10.43 8.80 -22.27
C ALA A 103 -11.46 8.93 -23.41
N SER A 104 -11.01 9.28 -24.64
CA SER A 104 -11.82 9.30 -25.85
C SER A 104 -12.00 7.91 -26.48
N ASN A 105 -11.22 6.92 -26.07
CA ASN A 105 -11.30 5.54 -26.56
C ASN A 105 -11.03 4.58 -25.38
N PRO A 106 -11.99 4.42 -24.46
CA PRO A 106 -11.84 3.50 -23.34
C PRO A 106 -11.62 2.09 -23.88
N LEU A 107 -10.77 1.33 -23.22
CA LEU A 107 -10.49 -0.08 -23.52
C LEU A 107 -11.79 -0.81 -23.83
N LYS A 108 -11.97 -1.26 -25.07
CA LYS A 108 -12.91 -2.35 -25.33
C LYS A 108 -12.40 -3.53 -24.52
N ALA A 109 -13.24 -4.02 -23.60
CA ALA A 109 -12.95 -5.25 -22.87
C ALA A 109 -12.62 -6.33 -23.91
N GLY A 110 -11.35 -6.56 -24.15
CA GLY A 110 -10.88 -7.64 -25.02
C GLY A 110 -11.35 -8.94 -24.40
N ALA A 111 -11.89 -9.81 -25.23
CA ALA A 111 -12.29 -11.14 -24.84
C ALA A 111 -11.19 -11.77 -23.97
N SER A 112 -11.61 -12.28 -22.82
CA SER A 112 -10.79 -13.07 -21.91
C SER A 112 -10.15 -14.22 -22.69
N THR A 113 -8.89 -14.06 -23.05
CA THR A 113 -8.01 -15.20 -23.24
C THR A 113 -7.37 -15.44 -21.89
N SER A 114 -7.66 -16.59 -21.30
CA SER A 114 -7.05 -17.05 -20.06
C SER A 114 -5.54 -16.79 -20.11
N PRO A 115 -4.93 -16.19 -19.07
CA PRO A 115 -3.50 -15.97 -19.07
C PRO A 115 -2.79 -17.32 -19.05
N SER A 116 -2.05 -17.60 -20.12
CA SER A 116 -1.05 -18.66 -20.11
C SER A 116 -0.03 -18.29 -19.03
N SER A 117 0.04 -19.13 -18.01
CA SER A 117 1.05 -19.09 -16.96
C SER A 117 2.44 -18.99 -17.57
N ASN A 118 3.16 -17.91 -17.30
CA ASN A 118 4.61 -17.75 -17.17
C ASN A 118 5.08 -16.37 -17.67
N SER A 119 4.87 -15.33 -16.87
CA SER A 119 5.78 -14.19 -16.90
C SER A 119 6.20 -13.89 -15.47
N LYS A 120 7.39 -14.39 -15.07
CA LYS A 120 8.05 -13.99 -13.84
C LYS A 120 8.30 -12.48 -13.89
N LEU A 121 7.50 -11.70 -13.18
CA LEU A 121 7.95 -10.39 -12.70
C LEU A 121 9.32 -10.63 -12.06
N LYS A 122 10.29 -9.74 -12.30
CA LYS A 122 11.53 -9.75 -11.52
C LYS A 122 11.10 -9.52 -10.07
N SER A 123 10.93 -10.64 -9.38
CA SER A 123 10.47 -10.71 -8.01
C SER A 123 11.49 -10.03 -7.12
N THR A 124 11.10 -9.74 -5.90
CA THR A 124 11.99 -9.43 -4.76
C THR A 124 13.10 -10.46 -4.59
N GLY A 125 13.20 -11.47 -5.46
CA GLY A 125 14.09 -12.62 -5.36
C GLY A 125 13.57 -13.71 -4.43
N MET A 126 12.33 -13.57 -3.95
CA MET A 126 11.66 -14.56 -3.13
C MET A 126 10.87 -15.53 -4.01
N ASP A 127 11.15 -16.83 -3.88
CA ASP A 127 10.35 -17.88 -4.52
C ASP A 127 9.10 -18.13 -3.68
N LEU A 128 8.06 -17.31 -3.93
CA LEU A 128 6.79 -17.40 -3.21
C LEU A 128 6.05 -18.66 -3.66
N PRO A 129 5.73 -19.61 -2.73
CA PRO A 129 4.97 -20.79 -3.09
C PRO A 129 3.56 -20.40 -3.57
N GLN A 130 2.99 -21.21 -4.45
CA GLN A 130 1.58 -21.06 -4.83
C GLN A 130 0.69 -21.38 -3.63
N GLY A 131 -0.25 -20.50 -3.30
CA GLY A 131 -1.12 -20.68 -2.16
C GLY A 131 -2.07 -19.51 -1.94
N GLU A 132 -2.83 -19.60 -0.86
CA GLU A 132 -3.65 -18.49 -0.41
C GLU A 132 -2.81 -17.49 0.39
N TYR A 133 -3.03 -16.23 0.15
CA TYR A 133 -2.38 -15.12 0.81
C TYR A 133 -3.39 -14.19 1.45
N SER A 134 -2.95 -13.42 2.43
CA SER A 134 -3.76 -12.40 3.07
C SER A 134 -2.97 -11.10 3.22
N MET A 135 -3.68 -9.98 3.17
CA MET A 135 -3.11 -8.71 3.59
C MET A 135 -2.88 -8.70 5.11
N PRO A 136 -1.89 -7.94 5.60
CA PRO A 136 -1.53 -7.93 7.03
C PRO A 136 -2.60 -7.31 7.93
N VAL A 137 -3.59 -6.62 7.38
CA VAL A 137 -4.75 -6.10 8.09
C VAL A 137 -6.03 -6.52 7.38
N LYS A 138 -7.10 -6.75 8.16
CA LYS A 138 -8.40 -7.12 7.60
C LYS A 138 -8.90 -6.02 6.67
N ARG A 139 -9.25 -6.41 5.45
CA ARG A 139 -9.57 -5.50 4.36
C ARG A 139 -11.08 -5.29 4.23
N ASP A 140 -11.65 -4.44 5.04
CA ASP A 140 -12.93 -3.80 4.71
C ASP A 140 -12.70 -2.37 4.16
N SER A 141 -11.43 -1.93 4.11
CA SER A 141 -11.02 -0.62 3.66
C SER A 141 -9.62 -0.65 3.04
N PHE A 142 -9.32 0.38 2.27
CA PHE A 142 -8.05 0.57 1.58
C PHE A 142 -6.90 0.69 2.58
N MET A 143 -5.78 -0.05 2.37
CA MET A 143 -4.57 0.13 3.16
C MET A 143 -3.91 1.46 2.82
N LEU A 144 -3.92 2.39 3.78
CA LEU A 144 -3.20 3.65 3.65
C LEU A 144 -1.78 3.48 4.20
N ILE A 145 -0.79 3.51 3.33
CA ILE A 145 0.62 3.56 3.72
C ILE A 145 0.98 5.01 4.05
N THR A 146 1.23 5.29 5.32
CA THR A 146 1.59 6.62 5.81
C THR A 146 3.08 6.88 5.80
N SER A 147 3.90 5.82 5.72
CA SER A 147 5.35 5.93 5.58
C SER A 147 5.92 4.75 4.81
N SER A 148 6.70 5.05 3.78
CA SER A 148 7.30 4.06 2.88
C SER A 148 8.61 3.49 3.44
N TYR A 149 9.01 2.32 2.90
CA TYR A 149 10.32 1.71 3.10
C TYR A 149 11.44 2.58 2.51
N GLY A 150 12.58 2.62 3.19
CA GLY A 150 13.79 3.28 2.69
C GLY A 150 14.20 4.54 3.48
N PRO A 151 15.08 5.37 2.92
CA PRO A 151 15.59 6.55 3.61
C PRO A 151 14.48 7.57 3.91
N ARG A 152 14.37 7.99 5.16
CA ARG A 152 13.42 9.04 5.59
C ARG A 152 14.01 9.88 6.72
N LYS A 153 13.41 11.04 6.98
CA LYS A 153 13.66 11.79 8.22
C LYS A 153 13.18 10.97 9.41
N ASP A 154 13.97 10.95 10.48
CA ASP A 154 13.58 10.27 11.73
C ASP A 154 12.31 10.94 12.28
N PRO A 155 11.22 10.21 12.53
CA PRO A 155 9.98 10.78 13.07
C PRO A 155 10.14 11.35 14.49
N MET A 156 11.14 10.87 15.25
CA MET A 156 11.42 11.34 16.62
C MET A 156 12.45 12.48 16.65
N ASP A 157 13.31 12.57 15.63
CA ASP A 157 14.32 13.62 15.49
C ASP A 157 14.51 13.98 14.02
N ARG A 158 13.74 14.96 13.55
CA ARG A 158 13.72 15.39 12.13
C ARG A 158 15.05 15.93 11.62
N SER A 159 16.03 16.20 12.49
CA SER A 159 17.39 16.58 12.08
C SER A 159 18.17 15.42 11.49
N LYS A 160 17.79 14.17 11.84
CA LYS A 160 18.45 12.95 11.41
C LYS A 160 17.74 12.28 10.25
N THR A 161 18.51 11.55 9.46
CA THR A 161 18.01 10.63 8.42
C THR A 161 18.25 9.20 8.87
N GLN A 162 17.27 8.34 8.67
CA GLN A 162 17.35 6.91 8.96
C GLN A 162 16.76 6.08 7.82
N VAL A 163 17.12 4.82 7.76
CA VAL A 163 16.46 3.86 6.87
C VAL A 163 15.26 3.26 7.61
N HIS A 164 14.08 3.35 7.00
CA HIS A 164 12.87 2.70 7.46
C HIS A 164 12.83 1.28 6.91
N HIS A 165 12.97 0.29 7.77
CA HIS A 165 13.01 -1.13 7.38
C HIS A 165 11.62 -1.79 7.29
N GLY A 166 10.58 -0.99 7.03
CA GLY A 166 9.21 -1.43 6.90
C GLY A 166 8.35 -0.42 6.16
N ILE A 167 7.06 -0.64 6.18
CA ILE A 167 6.05 0.37 5.84
C ILE A 167 5.18 0.60 7.06
N ASP A 168 4.69 1.82 7.24
CA ASP A 168 3.72 2.13 8.27
C ASP A 168 2.33 2.20 7.62
N ILE A 169 1.43 1.33 8.06
CA ILE A 169 0.06 1.21 7.58
C ILE A 169 -0.87 1.88 8.59
N LYS A 170 -1.65 2.85 8.16
CA LYS A 170 -2.66 3.49 9.02
C LYS A 170 -3.68 2.47 9.48
N THR A 171 -3.90 2.41 10.80
CA THR A 171 -4.87 1.54 11.45
C THR A 171 -5.67 2.29 12.51
N ASN A 172 -6.72 1.66 13.01
CA ASN A 172 -7.57 2.15 14.11
C ASN A 172 -8.07 0.96 14.95
N GLY A 173 -7.14 0.25 15.61
CA GLY A 173 -7.47 -0.98 16.33
C GLY A 173 -7.84 -2.14 15.40
N ASP A 174 -7.21 -2.21 14.22
CA ASP A 174 -7.53 -3.21 13.21
C ASP A 174 -7.00 -4.59 13.58
N VAL A 175 -7.68 -5.63 13.12
CA VAL A 175 -7.21 -7.01 13.23
C VAL A 175 -5.97 -7.20 12.36
N VAL A 176 -4.88 -7.67 12.97
CA VAL A 176 -3.63 -7.99 12.28
C VAL A 176 -3.60 -9.47 11.93
N LEU A 177 -3.27 -9.76 10.68
CA LEU A 177 -3.39 -11.09 10.06
C LEU A 177 -2.04 -11.61 9.56
N ALA A 178 -1.85 -12.92 9.62
CA ALA A 178 -0.75 -13.60 8.95
C ALA A 178 -0.92 -13.52 7.43
N THR A 179 0.19 -13.34 6.70
CA THR A 179 0.16 -13.07 5.26
C THR A 179 0.18 -14.32 4.39
N GLU A 180 0.73 -15.42 4.88
CA GLU A 180 0.91 -16.66 4.12
C GLU A 180 0.49 -17.89 4.95
N ASN A 181 0.30 -19.02 4.25
CA ASN A 181 0.05 -20.32 4.88
C ASN A 181 1.34 -20.92 5.49
N ASN A 182 1.17 -21.78 6.48
CA ASN A 182 2.23 -22.57 7.12
C ASN A 182 3.36 -21.72 7.74
N GLY A 183 3.02 -20.50 8.19
CA GLY A 183 3.96 -19.65 8.91
C GLY A 183 4.23 -20.18 10.32
N THR A 184 5.45 -20.04 10.81
CA THR A 184 5.80 -20.32 12.21
C THR A 184 6.07 -19.01 12.94
N VAL A 185 5.43 -18.80 14.08
CA VAL A 185 5.72 -17.66 14.97
C VAL A 185 7.08 -17.89 15.64
N VAL A 186 8.11 -17.18 15.17
CA VAL A 186 9.48 -17.37 15.66
C VAL A 186 9.85 -16.44 16.82
N ALA A 187 9.17 -15.30 16.93
CA ALA A 187 9.38 -14.37 18.02
C ALA A 187 8.10 -13.63 18.41
N VAL A 188 7.95 -13.39 19.72
CA VAL A 188 6.88 -12.57 20.29
C VAL A 188 7.53 -11.68 21.35
N ASN A 189 7.22 -10.38 21.32
CA ASN A 189 7.65 -9.41 22.34
C ASN A 189 6.42 -8.72 22.93
N HIS A 190 6.23 -8.85 24.23
CA HIS A 190 5.16 -8.20 24.99
C HIS A 190 5.57 -6.88 25.64
N ASN A 191 6.86 -6.51 25.57
CA ASN A 191 7.37 -5.31 26.20
C ASN A 191 6.95 -4.06 25.40
N THR A 192 6.22 -3.17 26.05
CA THR A 192 5.74 -1.91 25.46
C THR A 192 6.79 -0.79 25.46
N ASN A 193 7.94 -0.99 26.11
CA ASN A 193 8.98 0.05 26.26
C ASN A 193 10.12 -0.10 25.22
N THR A 194 10.10 -1.14 24.37
CA THR A 194 11.05 -1.26 23.25
C THR A 194 10.64 -0.35 22.09
N GLY A 195 11.55 -0.09 21.15
CA GLY A 195 11.26 0.74 19.99
C GLY A 195 10.01 0.29 19.20
N GLY A 196 9.90 -1.01 18.91
CA GLY A 196 8.77 -1.62 18.22
C GLY A 196 7.56 -1.96 19.09
N GLY A 197 7.69 -1.83 20.42
CA GLY A 197 6.62 -2.21 21.35
C GLY A 197 6.26 -3.69 21.27
N LYS A 198 4.99 -4.01 21.41
CA LYS A 198 4.50 -5.39 21.21
C LYS A 198 4.67 -5.79 19.76
N THR A 199 5.35 -6.92 19.54
CA THR A 199 5.77 -7.37 18.21
C THR A 199 5.55 -8.86 18.05
N VAL A 200 5.11 -9.28 16.86
CA VAL A 200 5.07 -10.66 16.40
C VAL A 200 5.96 -10.79 15.17
N THR A 201 6.77 -11.84 15.08
CA THR A 201 7.53 -12.21 13.89
C THR A 201 7.11 -13.61 13.43
N VAL A 202 6.66 -13.71 12.20
CA VAL A 202 6.28 -14.97 11.55
C VAL A 202 7.33 -15.31 10.49
N GLU A 203 7.80 -16.56 10.47
CA GLU A 203 8.74 -17.08 9.49
C GLU A 203 8.03 -18.03 8.53
N TYR A 204 8.28 -17.85 7.24
CA TYR A 204 7.79 -18.69 6.15
C TYR A 204 8.98 -19.35 5.44
N ALA A 205 8.99 -20.69 5.37
CA ALA A 205 10.00 -21.45 4.64
C ALA A 205 9.77 -21.32 3.13
N ARG A 206 10.87 -21.38 2.36
CA ARG A 206 10.85 -21.33 0.90
C ARG A 206 11.36 -22.63 0.30
N PRO A 207 10.90 -23.01 -0.91
CA PRO A 207 11.34 -24.26 -1.57
C PRO A 207 12.83 -24.33 -1.83
N ASP A 208 13.49 -23.18 -2.03
CA ASP A 208 14.94 -23.07 -2.25
C ASP A 208 15.78 -23.13 -0.96
N GLY A 209 15.15 -23.38 0.18
CA GLY A 209 15.79 -23.40 1.51
C GLY A 209 15.99 -22.03 2.13
N SER A 210 15.63 -20.95 1.45
CA SER A 210 15.58 -19.61 2.04
C SER A 210 14.34 -19.44 2.91
N LYS A 211 14.23 -18.31 3.61
CA LYS A 211 13.11 -18.00 4.49
C LYS A 211 12.71 -16.54 4.36
N THR A 212 11.45 -16.25 4.59
CA THR A 212 10.96 -14.90 4.76
C THR A 212 10.45 -14.70 6.17
N GLN A 213 10.95 -13.68 6.87
CA GLN A 213 10.39 -13.26 8.14
C GLN A 213 9.57 -11.99 7.95
N VAL A 214 8.36 -12.00 8.48
CA VAL A 214 7.44 -10.88 8.48
C VAL A 214 7.26 -10.38 9.90
N GLN A 215 7.50 -9.10 10.13
CA GLN A 215 7.41 -8.43 11.43
C GLN A 215 6.21 -7.51 11.51
N TYR A 216 5.44 -7.67 12.57
CA TYR A 216 4.26 -6.87 12.92
C TYR A 216 4.53 -6.16 14.23
N MET A 217 4.67 -4.81 14.23
CA MET A 217 5.05 -4.04 15.41
C MET A 217 3.97 -3.04 15.84
N HIS A 218 4.16 -2.46 17.02
CA HIS A 218 3.27 -1.49 17.67
C HIS A 218 1.90 -2.05 18.06
N LEU A 219 1.78 -3.38 18.22
CA LEU A 219 0.50 -4.04 18.52
C LEU A 219 -0.04 -3.61 19.89
N SER A 220 -1.37 -3.49 19.99
CA SER A 220 -2.06 -3.34 21.29
C SER A 220 -2.29 -4.68 21.97
N GLN A 221 -2.51 -5.75 21.18
CA GLN A 221 -2.78 -7.10 21.65
C GLN A 221 -2.04 -8.12 20.77
N ILE A 222 -1.59 -9.22 21.39
CA ILE A 222 -1.00 -10.38 20.72
C ILE A 222 -1.81 -11.59 21.10
N ASP A 223 -2.27 -12.36 20.10
CA ASP A 223 -3.15 -13.53 20.26
C ASP A 223 -2.45 -14.86 19.92
N VAL A 224 -1.15 -14.80 19.63
CA VAL A 224 -0.31 -15.97 19.29
C VAL A 224 0.91 -16.05 20.20
N LYS A 225 1.55 -17.20 20.27
CA LYS A 225 2.79 -17.43 21.01
C LYS A 225 3.88 -18.00 20.11
N LYS A 226 5.13 -17.89 20.55
CA LYS A 226 6.26 -18.51 19.85
C LYS A 226 6.06 -20.02 19.70
N GLY A 227 6.29 -20.51 18.49
CA GLY A 227 6.10 -21.91 18.10
C GLY A 227 4.73 -22.21 17.46
N ASP A 228 3.77 -21.28 17.52
CA ASP A 228 2.48 -21.49 16.85
C ASP A 228 2.67 -21.53 15.33
N THR A 229 1.91 -22.42 14.67
CA THR A 229 1.75 -22.42 13.21
C THR A 229 0.55 -21.57 12.85
N VAL A 230 0.67 -20.72 11.85
CA VAL A 230 -0.37 -19.80 11.39
C VAL A 230 -0.64 -19.96 9.90
N GLN A 231 -1.89 -19.67 9.51
CA GLN A 231 -2.34 -19.70 8.11
C GLN A 231 -2.64 -18.28 7.62
N ALA A 232 -2.64 -18.08 6.30
CA ALA A 232 -3.04 -16.82 5.69
C ALA A 232 -4.41 -16.37 6.21
N GLY A 233 -4.51 -15.09 6.61
CA GLY A 233 -5.73 -14.53 7.19
C GLY A 233 -5.99 -14.91 8.65
N GLN A 234 -5.15 -15.73 9.28
CA GLN A 234 -5.27 -16.02 10.71
C GLN A 234 -4.90 -14.80 11.55
N LYS A 235 -5.71 -14.51 12.56
CA LYS A 235 -5.47 -13.40 13.48
C LYS A 235 -4.20 -13.62 14.30
N LEU A 236 -3.32 -12.61 14.29
CA LEU A 236 -2.11 -12.54 15.11
C LEU A 236 -2.28 -11.65 16.34
N GLY A 237 -3.19 -10.66 16.25
CA GLY A 237 -3.41 -9.67 17.28
C GLY A 237 -4.20 -8.48 16.77
N MET A 238 -4.03 -7.34 17.46
CA MET A 238 -4.65 -6.06 17.10
C MET A 238 -3.57 -5.01 16.93
N SER A 239 -3.74 -4.13 15.95
CA SER A 239 -2.88 -2.96 15.79
C SER A 239 -3.00 -2.01 16.97
N GLY A 240 -2.05 -1.10 17.12
CA GLY A 240 -2.04 -0.16 18.24
C GLY A 240 -0.95 0.90 18.12
N ASN A 241 -0.49 1.34 19.28
CA ASN A 241 0.49 2.44 19.41
C ASN A 241 1.50 2.15 20.53
N THR A 242 1.91 0.88 20.71
CA THR A 242 2.88 0.51 21.72
C THR A 242 4.32 0.69 21.25
N GLY A 243 5.24 0.95 22.17
CA GLY A 243 6.65 1.18 21.87
C GLY A 243 7.07 2.64 21.94
N SER A 244 8.39 2.87 21.99
CA SER A 244 8.96 4.21 22.11
C SER A 244 9.24 4.90 20.76
N ARG A 245 9.07 4.21 19.63
CA ARG A 245 9.33 4.75 18.28
C ARG A 245 8.07 4.86 17.43
N THR A 246 6.98 5.27 18.06
CA THR A 246 5.70 5.53 17.41
C THR A 246 5.20 6.95 17.73
N THR A 247 4.52 7.57 16.78
CA THR A 247 3.92 8.92 16.93
C THR A 247 2.40 8.88 16.84
N GLY A 248 1.81 7.70 16.73
CA GLY A 248 0.37 7.50 16.60
C GLY A 248 0.04 6.09 16.17
N GLU A 249 -1.22 5.72 16.22
CA GLU A 249 -1.65 4.37 15.91
C GLU A 249 -1.40 3.99 14.45
N HIS A 250 -0.68 2.88 14.27
CA HIS A 250 -0.38 2.28 12.98
C HIS A 250 0.13 0.85 13.16
N LEU A 251 0.13 0.07 12.09
CA LEU A 251 0.91 -1.16 12.00
C LEU A 251 2.22 -0.86 11.28
N HIS A 252 3.36 -1.03 11.96
CA HIS A 252 4.64 -1.14 11.26
C HIS A 252 4.81 -2.57 10.76
N PHE A 253 4.97 -2.70 9.45
CA PHE A 253 5.05 -3.97 8.74
C PHE A 253 6.41 -4.08 8.04
N GLY A 254 7.25 -5.01 8.48
CA GLY A 254 8.60 -5.24 7.97
C GLY A 254 8.76 -6.62 7.36
N VAL A 255 9.59 -6.76 6.33
CA VAL A 255 9.88 -8.02 5.65
C VAL A 255 11.39 -8.21 5.52
N ILE A 256 11.87 -9.39 5.93
CA ILE A 256 13.27 -9.80 5.86
C ILE A 256 13.35 -11.08 5.03
N ASN A 257 14.17 -11.06 3.99
CA ASN A 257 14.56 -12.26 3.28
C ASN A 257 15.84 -12.84 3.93
N ILE A 258 15.85 -14.15 4.20
CA ILE A 258 16.97 -14.89 4.78
C ILE A 258 17.38 -15.94 3.76
N SER A 259 18.56 -15.79 3.16
CA SER A 259 19.05 -16.77 2.19
C SER A 259 19.25 -18.15 2.83
N SER A 260 19.36 -19.20 2.03
CA SER A 260 19.70 -20.57 2.49
C SER A 260 21.00 -20.62 3.30
N GLU A 261 21.91 -19.66 3.10
CA GLU A 261 23.15 -19.49 3.87
C GLU A 261 22.99 -18.69 5.16
N GLY A 262 21.76 -18.22 5.46
CA GLY A 262 21.44 -17.43 6.67
C GLY A 262 21.71 -15.92 6.54
N LYS A 263 22.04 -15.39 5.37
CA LYS A 263 22.24 -13.96 5.15
C LYS A 263 20.88 -13.24 5.16
N GLN A 264 20.75 -12.25 6.01
CA GLN A 264 19.53 -11.44 6.14
C GLN A 264 19.58 -10.20 5.26
N GLN A 265 18.46 -9.91 4.62
CA GLN A 265 18.27 -8.70 3.82
C GLN A 265 16.86 -8.16 4.03
N TRP A 266 16.73 -6.88 4.43
CA TRP A 266 15.47 -6.17 4.43
C TRP A 266 14.99 -5.96 3.00
N VAL A 267 13.73 -6.22 2.76
CA VAL A 267 13.07 -6.01 1.46
C VAL A 267 11.94 -5.01 1.60
N ASN A 268 11.57 -4.37 0.50
CA ASN A 268 10.45 -3.44 0.49
C ASN A 268 9.13 -4.19 0.70
N PRO A 269 8.43 -3.99 1.83
CA PRO A 269 7.19 -4.72 2.09
C PRO A 269 6.08 -4.43 1.09
N ALA A 270 6.06 -3.25 0.47
CA ALA A 270 5.08 -2.93 -0.56
C ALA A 270 5.24 -3.82 -1.81
N ALA A 271 6.48 -4.17 -2.18
CA ALA A 271 6.75 -5.11 -3.26
C ALA A 271 6.29 -6.52 -2.88
N TYR A 272 6.62 -6.98 -1.66
CA TYR A 272 6.14 -8.26 -1.14
C TYR A 272 4.62 -8.37 -1.16
N LEU A 273 3.91 -7.34 -0.65
CA LEU A 273 2.44 -7.32 -0.65
C LEU A 273 1.85 -7.29 -2.06
N ALA A 274 2.52 -6.65 -3.02
CA ALA A 274 2.10 -6.67 -4.41
C ALA A 274 2.27 -8.07 -5.04
N GLU A 275 3.33 -8.78 -4.69
CA GLU A 275 3.59 -10.15 -5.19
C GLU A 275 2.58 -11.16 -4.63
N ILE A 276 2.25 -11.11 -3.34
CA ILE A 276 1.28 -12.03 -2.75
C ILE A 276 -0.17 -11.73 -3.12
N ASN A 277 -0.45 -10.59 -3.76
CA ASN A 277 -1.81 -10.17 -4.15
C ASN A 277 -2.07 -10.38 -5.65
N GLN A 278 -1.18 -11.05 -6.36
CA GLN A 278 -1.34 -11.46 -7.76
C GLN A 278 -2.07 -12.79 -7.84
#